data_56e6f5d92ce0d6130415187905e68372
#
_entry.id   56e6f5d92ce0d6130415187905e68372
#
_cell.length_a   1.000
_cell.length_b   1.000
_cell.length_c   1.000
_cell.angle_alpha   90.00
_cell.angle_beta   90.00
_cell.angle_gamma   90.00
#
_symmetry.space_group_name_H-M   'P 1'
#
loop_
_entity.id
_entity.type
_entity.pdbx_description
1 polymer ?
#
loop_
_entity_poly.entity_id
_entity_poly.type
_entity_poly.pdbx_seq_one_letter_code
_entity_poly.pdbx_strand_id
1 'polypeptide(L)'
;MGASPVAATLGQVGLPAPLAQLAARRWDVVVVGGGHNGLTAAAYLARAGRSVLVLERRERLGGACTLEQPFADPGYLVSPCAYVVGLLDQTVVDELGLERHGYRVFVADPNLWVPFADGTSLAQFVDHDQTVAHLRANRFSERDIRGMLAYEDMFDRLRLALRTGPEGDSWQGDAPTRDQLEKRLGHDRELISVLFEESIADTLDRYVDDQRMKDALYGQGIIGAWAGPRDPGTASIKLMHYQGDLGGQGPLWGYVEGGMGQVSFAIAQAARDLGASLATGVPVAEILPGEGVRLEGGELIRAAVVVSNADPRRTLDLVDRAAVPAGFRARVDGWRLRSPVVKLNAALHRLPTFPAARGLAAHRAMVDVTRGLDAAQAAFADAERGVPAIGFCEVYFQTAYDPSVAPAGRHLVSVFAQYAPYDLAEGDWESRRPQIGRLILDAIAEFAPDLDDCVADYEVLGPPDIERRIGLTGGHIFQGETMPDQMWEHRLPSRTPVPGLYLCGAATHPAGSVIALNGRNAAMAVLADASGD
;
A
#
# COMPACT_ATOMS: atom_id res chain seq x y z
N MET A 1 -12.57 14.42 19.76
CA MET A 1 -11.60 13.80 20.71
C MET A 1 -10.22 14.33 20.34
N GLY A 2 -9.34 14.59 21.32
CA GLY A 2 -7.96 15.02 21.01
C GLY A 2 -7.16 13.89 20.34
N ALA A 3 -6.09 14.25 19.63
CA ALA A 3 -5.17 13.27 19.05
C ALA A 3 -4.64 12.30 20.12
N SER A 4 -4.46 11.01 19.77
CA SER A 4 -3.87 10.04 20.69
C SER A 4 -2.41 10.42 21.02
N PRO A 5 -1.85 9.99 22.18
CA PRO A 5 -0.45 10.27 22.52
C PRO A 5 0.54 9.87 21.43
N VAL A 6 0.30 8.78 20.68
CA VAL A 6 1.15 8.37 19.55
C VAL A 6 0.99 9.33 18.37
N ALA A 7 -0.24 9.74 18.04
CA ALA A 7 -0.52 10.69 16.97
C ALA A 7 0.04 12.09 17.29
N ALA A 8 -0.06 12.54 18.54
CA ALA A 8 0.43 13.84 18.99
C ALA A 8 1.96 13.99 18.79
N THR A 9 2.70 12.90 18.78
CA THR A 9 4.16 12.87 18.53
C THR A 9 4.50 12.47 17.10
N LEU A 10 3.55 12.36 16.20
CA LEU A 10 3.72 11.84 14.84
C LEU A 10 4.48 10.49 14.84
N GLY A 11 4.16 9.62 15.81
CA GLY A 11 4.77 8.31 15.96
C GLY A 11 6.15 8.29 16.60
N GLN A 12 6.69 9.42 17.05
CA GLN A 12 7.99 9.49 17.74
C GLN A 12 7.79 9.18 19.24
N VAL A 13 7.73 7.90 19.58
CA VAL A 13 7.40 7.46 20.96
C VAL A 13 8.62 7.28 21.85
N GLY A 14 9.84 7.28 21.28
CA GLY A 14 11.10 7.07 22.02
C GLY A 14 11.17 5.68 22.68
N LEU A 15 11.86 5.61 23.81
CA LEU A 15 11.99 4.39 24.60
C LEU A 15 10.92 4.35 25.70
N PRO A 16 10.20 3.24 25.89
CA PRO A 16 9.22 3.08 26.97
C PRO A 16 9.90 2.92 28.35
N ALA A 17 11.17 2.49 28.35
CA ALA A 17 12.05 2.37 29.52
C ALA A 17 13.52 2.38 29.04
N PRO A 18 14.50 2.63 29.92
CA PRO A 18 15.92 2.50 29.58
C PRO A 18 16.23 1.13 28.96
N LEU A 19 17.11 1.07 27.93
CA LEU A 19 17.46 -0.17 27.22
C LEU A 19 17.90 -1.29 28.18
N ALA A 20 18.68 -0.97 29.22
CA ALA A 20 19.07 -1.93 30.23
C ALA A 20 17.88 -2.60 30.94
N GLN A 21 16.79 -1.89 31.17
CA GLN A 21 15.57 -2.48 31.76
C GLN A 21 14.81 -3.34 30.74
N LEU A 22 14.75 -2.92 29.49
CA LEU A 22 14.15 -3.72 28.41
C LEU A 22 14.92 -5.02 28.19
N ALA A 23 16.25 -4.98 28.25
CA ALA A 23 17.16 -6.13 28.13
C ALA A 23 17.12 -7.06 29.35
N ALA A 24 16.88 -6.54 30.54
CA ALA A 24 16.77 -7.34 31.76
C ALA A 24 15.52 -8.22 31.82
N ARG A 25 14.47 -7.83 31.05
CA ARG A 25 13.22 -8.56 30.95
C ARG A 25 13.29 -9.62 29.85
N ARG A 26 12.68 -10.79 30.09
CA ARG A 26 12.38 -11.74 29.02
C ARG A 26 10.99 -11.45 28.48
N TRP A 27 10.86 -11.31 27.16
CA TRP A 27 9.62 -11.07 26.45
C TRP A 27 9.08 -12.38 25.88
N ASP A 28 7.76 -12.51 25.74
CA ASP A 28 7.19 -13.61 24.97
C ASP A 28 7.48 -13.41 23.48
N VAL A 29 7.30 -12.18 23.00
CA VAL A 29 7.48 -11.81 21.59
C VAL A 29 8.23 -10.49 21.44
N VAL A 30 9.20 -10.47 20.54
CA VAL A 30 9.79 -9.25 20.00
C VAL A 30 9.33 -9.08 18.55
N VAL A 31 8.79 -7.89 18.23
CA VAL A 31 8.43 -7.50 16.86
C VAL A 31 9.51 -6.59 16.30
N VAL A 32 10.14 -6.98 15.19
CA VAL A 32 11.17 -6.20 14.50
C VAL A 32 10.52 -5.39 13.38
N GLY A 33 10.45 -4.06 13.56
CA GLY A 33 9.84 -3.11 12.65
C GLY A 33 8.43 -2.67 13.05
N GLY A 34 8.29 -1.37 13.33
CA GLY A 34 7.06 -0.70 13.78
C GLY A 34 6.19 -0.16 12.63
N GLY A 35 6.15 -0.81 11.46
CA GLY A 35 5.17 -0.52 10.42
C GLY A 35 3.78 -1.06 10.79
N HIS A 36 2.73 -0.66 10.06
CA HIS A 36 1.33 -1.00 10.39
C HIS A 36 1.10 -2.51 10.63
N ASN A 37 1.71 -3.40 9.85
CA ASN A 37 1.57 -4.86 10.05
C ASN A 37 2.26 -5.33 11.35
N GLY A 38 3.48 -4.84 11.65
CA GLY A 38 4.16 -5.17 12.91
C GLY A 38 3.40 -4.67 14.14
N LEU A 39 2.84 -3.46 14.06
CA LEU A 39 1.98 -2.89 15.09
C LEU A 39 0.68 -3.69 15.26
N THR A 40 0.09 -4.16 14.16
CA THR A 40 -1.09 -5.04 14.20
C THR A 40 -0.74 -6.36 14.87
N ALA A 41 0.35 -7.02 14.48
CA ALA A 41 0.79 -8.26 15.13
C ALA A 41 0.99 -8.05 16.64
N ALA A 42 1.63 -6.95 17.03
CA ALA A 42 1.85 -6.60 18.42
C ALA A 42 0.54 -6.41 19.21
N ALA A 43 -0.46 -5.73 18.59
CA ALA A 43 -1.77 -5.51 19.22
C ALA A 43 -2.51 -6.83 19.47
N TYR A 44 -2.56 -7.72 18.49
CA TYR A 44 -3.23 -9.03 18.65
C TYR A 44 -2.54 -9.94 19.67
N LEU A 45 -1.21 -9.96 19.67
CA LEU A 45 -0.43 -10.74 20.64
C LEU A 45 -0.59 -10.20 22.06
N ALA A 46 -0.56 -8.88 22.24
CA ALA A 46 -0.81 -8.25 23.52
C ALA A 46 -2.24 -8.48 24.01
N ARG A 47 -3.26 -8.42 23.12
CA ARG A 47 -4.64 -8.76 23.43
C ARG A 47 -4.79 -10.20 23.94
N ALA A 48 -3.97 -11.11 23.45
CA ALA A 48 -3.90 -12.50 23.92
C ALA A 48 -3.06 -12.68 25.21
N GLY A 49 -2.66 -11.58 25.87
CA GLY A 49 -1.94 -11.62 27.15
C GLY A 49 -0.44 -11.89 27.02
N ARG A 50 0.13 -11.82 25.81
CA ARG A 50 1.59 -11.98 25.61
C ARG A 50 2.32 -10.68 25.95
N SER A 51 3.49 -10.79 26.55
CA SER A 51 4.39 -9.65 26.73
C SER A 51 5.11 -9.36 25.41
N VAL A 52 4.81 -8.18 24.80
CA VAL A 52 5.27 -7.82 23.46
C VAL A 52 6.14 -6.56 23.50
N LEU A 53 7.28 -6.59 22.82
CA LEU A 53 8.12 -5.41 22.57
C LEU A 53 8.26 -5.20 21.07
N VAL A 54 7.88 -4.02 20.58
CA VAL A 54 8.13 -3.58 19.21
C VAL A 54 9.41 -2.74 19.18
N LEU A 55 10.31 -3.06 18.27
CA LEU A 55 11.58 -2.35 18.04
C LEU A 55 11.57 -1.75 16.63
N GLU A 56 11.53 -0.42 16.54
CA GLU A 56 11.59 0.32 15.29
C GLU A 56 12.93 1.04 15.17
N ARG A 57 13.65 0.84 14.05
CA ARG A 57 14.95 1.47 13.80
C ARG A 57 14.87 2.99 13.61
N ARG A 58 13.78 3.47 12.98
CA ARG A 58 13.54 4.90 12.77
C ARG A 58 13.06 5.56 14.06
N GLU A 59 13.20 6.88 14.13
CA GLU A 59 12.69 7.68 15.25
C GLU A 59 11.16 7.73 15.32
N ARG A 60 10.46 7.13 14.35
CA ARG A 60 9.01 7.14 14.25
C ARG A 60 8.42 5.82 13.78
N LEU A 61 7.24 5.50 14.29
CA LEU A 61 6.42 4.36 13.88
C LEU A 61 5.74 4.59 12.52
N GLY A 62 5.23 3.51 11.93
CA GLY A 62 4.36 3.50 10.77
C GLY A 62 5.00 2.96 9.49
N GLY A 63 6.33 2.92 9.40
CA GLY A 63 7.01 2.45 8.19
C GLY A 63 6.63 3.30 6.97
N ALA A 64 6.04 2.69 5.93
CA ALA A 64 5.53 3.38 4.75
C ALA A 64 4.19 4.10 5.01
N CYS A 65 3.46 3.71 6.06
CA CYS A 65 2.19 4.31 6.48
C CYS A 65 2.43 5.23 7.70
N THR A 66 3.09 6.37 7.48
CA THR A 66 3.50 7.33 8.51
C THR A 66 3.22 8.76 8.07
N LEU A 67 3.56 9.74 8.93
CA LEU A 67 3.51 11.18 8.62
C LEU A 67 4.87 11.80 8.83
N GLU A 68 5.22 12.73 7.95
CA GLU A 68 6.48 13.46 7.99
C GLU A 68 6.27 14.93 7.63
N GLN A 69 7.28 15.75 7.88
CA GLN A 69 7.29 17.19 7.60
C GLN A 69 8.51 17.50 6.71
N PRO A 70 8.49 17.13 5.41
CA PRO A 70 9.65 17.22 4.54
C PRO A 70 9.95 18.64 4.02
N PHE A 71 8.97 19.55 4.09
CA PHE A 71 9.10 20.91 3.56
C PHE A 71 9.63 21.88 4.60
N ALA A 72 10.14 23.04 4.14
CA ALA A 72 10.64 24.08 5.01
C ALA A 72 9.55 24.61 5.97
N ASP A 73 8.28 24.61 5.55
CA ASP A 73 7.14 24.91 6.42
C ASP A 73 6.67 23.60 7.10
N PRO A 74 6.85 23.46 8.43
CA PRO A 74 6.46 22.28 9.18
C PRO A 74 4.93 22.12 9.33
N GLY A 75 4.13 23.07 8.88
CA GLY A 75 2.67 22.97 8.88
C GLY A 75 2.12 21.95 7.88
N TYR A 76 2.95 21.44 6.95
CA TYR A 76 2.56 20.37 6.05
C TYR A 76 2.82 18.99 6.69
N LEU A 77 1.75 18.20 6.84
CA LEU A 77 1.82 16.81 7.29
C LEU A 77 1.71 15.88 6.08
N VAL A 78 2.83 15.39 5.62
CA VAL A 78 2.93 14.58 4.40
C VAL A 78 2.90 13.10 4.71
N SER A 79 2.07 12.36 3.99
CA SER A 79 2.10 10.89 3.92
C SER A 79 3.11 10.50 2.82
N PRO A 80 4.38 10.18 3.16
CA PRO A 80 5.45 10.14 2.16
C PRO A 80 5.30 9.00 1.14
N CYS A 81 4.71 7.89 1.55
CA CYS A 81 4.56 6.70 0.70
C CYS A 81 3.09 6.29 0.54
N ALA A 82 2.45 5.71 1.57
CA ALA A 82 1.02 5.40 1.54
C ALA A 82 0.22 6.71 1.68
N TYR A 83 -0.77 6.94 0.81
CA TYR A 83 -1.41 8.24 0.64
C TYR A 83 -2.95 8.19 0.64
N VAL A 84 -3.55 7.03 0.38
CA VAL A 84 -4.99 6.76 0.41
C VAL A 84 -5.28 5.47 1.15
N VAL A 85 -6.49 5.37 1.68
CA VAL A 85 -7.03 4.18 2.34
C VAL A 85 -8.18 3.60 1.52
N GLY A 86 -8.23 2.28 1.44
CA GLY A 86 -9.29 1.54 0.75
C GLY A 86 -9.25 0.07 1.10
N LEU A 87 -8.09 -0.43 1.57
CA LEU A 87 -7.86 -1.85 1.80
C LEU A 87 -7.67 -2.23 3.29
N LEU A 88 -7.69 -1.26 4.22
CA LEU A 88 -7.58 -1.57 5.64
C LEU A 88 -8.77 -2.45 6.04
N ASP A 89 -8.48 -3.68 6.48
CA ASP A 89 -9.51 -4.67 6.71
C ASP A 89 -10.43 -4.29 7.88
N GLN A 90 -11.74 -4.32 7.64
CA GLN A 90 -12.74 -3.92 8.63
C GLN A 90 -12.67 -4.79 9.89
N THR A 91 -12.30 -6.07 9.76
CA THR A 91 -12.09 -6.96 10.92
C THR A 91 -11.03 -6.38 11.86
N VAL A 92 -9.94 -5.85 11.31
CA VAL A 92 -8.87 -5.24 12.12
C VAL A 92 -9.34 -3.92 12.74
N VAL A 93 -10.08 -3.10 11.98
CA VAL A 93 -10.66 -1.84 12.49
C VAL A 93 -11.55 -2.10 13.70
N ASP A 94 -12.46 -3.07 13.58
CA ASP A 94 -13.45 -3.42 14.61
C ASP A 94 -12.81 -4.11 15.82
N GLU A 95 -11.99 -5.15 15.57
CA GLU A 95 -11.38 -5.96 16.63
C GLU A 95 -10.39 -5.17 17.49
N LEU A 96 -9.71 -4.17 16.92
CA LEU A 96 -8.80 -3.28 17.64
C LEU A 96 -9.46 -1.97 18.07
N GLY A 97 -10.68 -1.70 17.61
CA GLY A 97 -11.44 -0.49 17.95
C GLY A 97 -10.75 0.79 17.48
N LEU A 98 -10.19 0.80 16.25
CA LEU A 98 -9.33 1.87 15.76
C LEU A 98 -9.99 3.25 15.76
N GLU A 99 -11.32 3.32 15.59
CA GLU A 99 -12.07 4.57 15.66
C GLU A 99 -11.96 5.25 17.04
N ARG A 100 -11.84 4.48 18.13
CA ARG A 100 -11.63 5.02 19.49
C ARG A 100 -10.26 5.66 19.64
N HIS A 101 -9.32 5.26 18.78
CA HIS A 101 -7.94 5.76 18.75
C HIS A 101 -7.71 6.83 17.68
N GLY A 102 -8.80 7.36 17.07
CA GLY A 102 -8.77 8.48 16.16
C GLY A 102 -8.73 8.12 14.67
N TYR A 103 -8.89 6.83 14.30
CA TYR A 103 -9.06 6.46 12.89
C TYR A 103 -10.41 6.94 12.38
N ARG A 104 -10.39 7.82 11.38
CA ARG A 104 -11.56 8.36 10.67
C ARG A 104 -11.23 8.49 9.20
N VAL A 105 -12.24 8.29 8.34
CA VAL A 105 -12.06 8.29 6.90
C VAL A 105 -13.04 9.21 6.20
N PHE A 106 -12.61 9.73 5.06
CA PHE A 106 -13.43 10.44 4.09
C PHE A 106 -13.43 9.61 2.81
N VAL A 107 -14.60 9.16 2.35
CA VAL A 107 -14.72 8.50 1.05
C VAL A 107 -14.54 9.54 -0.05
N ALA A 108 -13.69 9.28 -1.02
CA ALA A 108 -13.52 10.14 -2.18
C ALA A 108 -14.76 10.02 -3.08
N ASP A 109 -15.29 11.17 -3.52
CA ASP A 109 -16.40 11.21 -4.44
C ASP A 109 -16.29 12.41 -5.39
N PRO A 110 -16.06 12.17 -6.70
CA PRO A 110 -15.94 10.89 -7.40
C PRO A 110 -14.83 9.97 -6.86
N ASN A 111 -15.04 8.67 -6.89
CA ASN A 111 -14.03 7.69 -6.46
C ASN A 111 -12.94 7.45 -7.54
N LEU A 112 -13.22 7.83 -8.78
CA LEU A 112 -12.27 7.95 -9.89
C LEU A 112 -12.69 9.12 -10.77
N TRP A 113 -11.73 9.90 -11.25
CA TRP A 113 -11.93 10.87 -12.32
C TRP A 113 -10.72 10.92 -13.24
N VAL A 114 -10.96 10.77 -14.54
CA VAL A 114 -9.93 10.74 -15.59
C VAL A 114 -10.25 11.78 -16.64
N PRO A 115 -9.47 12.87 -16.74
CA PRO A 115 -9.59 13.86 -17.80
C PRO A 115 -9.00 13.34 -19.11
N PHE A 116 -9.60 13.73 -20.25
CA PHE A 116 -9.07 13.44 -21.59
C PHE A 116 -8.66 14.72 -22.32
N ALA A 117 -7.74 14.57 -23.28
CA ALA A 117 -7.20 15.69 -24.06
C ALA A 117 -8.27 16.40 -24.92
N ASP A 118 -9.39 15.72 -25.26
CA ASP A 118 -10.52 16.30 -25.99
C ASP A 118 -11.44 17.16 -25.10
N GLY A 119 -11.10 17.31 -23.83
CA GLY A 119 -11.86 18.07 -22.83
C GLY A 119 -13.09 17.32 -22.30
N THR A 120 -13.24 16.04 -22.61
CA THR A 120 -14.19 15.14 -21.93
C THR A 120 -13.54 14.46 -20.74
N SER A 121 -14.28 13.70 -19.95
CA SER A 121 -13.75 12.94 -18.82
C SER A 121 -14.59 11.70 -18.53
N LEU A 122 -13.98 10.73 -17.83
CA LEU A 122 -14.71 9.65 -17.15
C LEU A 122 -14.74 9.96 -15.66
N ALA A 123 -15.88 9.73 -15.01
CA ALA A 123 -15.96 9.74 -13.54
C ALA A 123 -16.78 8.56 -13.04
N GLN A 124 -16.29 7.94 -11.96
CA GLN A 124 -17.03 6.97 -11.16
C GLN A 124 -17.37 7.61 -9.81
N PHE A 125 -18.66 7.80 -9.57
CA PHE A 125 -19.19 8.30 -8.32
C PHE A 125 -19.58 7.14 -7.40
N VAL A 126 -19.71 7.43 -6.12
CA VAL A 126 -20.33 6.50 -5.17
C VAL A 126 -21.77 6.16 -5.58
N ASP A 127 -22.47 7.14 -6.14
CA ASP A 127 -23.79 6.95 -6.74
C ASP A 127 -23.66 6.50 -8.21
N HIS A 128 -24.14 5.29 -8.51
CA HIS A 128 -24.13 4.71 -9.86
C HIS A 128 -24.92 5.53 -10.88
N ASP A 129 -26.05 6.14 -10.50
CA ASP A 129 -26.86 6.95 -11.42
C ASP A 129 -26.10 8.23 -11.83
N GLN A 130 -25.34 8.82 -10.92
CA GLN A 130 -24.45 9.94 -11.23
C GLN A 130 -23.32 9.52 -12.18
N THR A 131 -22.74 8.34 -11.98
CA THR A 131 -21.74 7.77 -12.90
C THR A 131 -22.31 7.64 -14.31
N VAL A 132 -23.47 7.01 -14.46
CA VAL A 132 -24.13 6.83 -15.76
C VAL A 132 -24.47 8.18 -16.41
N ALA A 133 -25.00 9.13 -15.64
CA ALA A 133 -25.32 10.47 -16.13
C ALA A 133 -24.07 11.22 -16.63
N HIS A 134 -22.95 11.11 -15.89
CA HIS A 134 -21.66 11.70 -16.28
C HIS A 134 -21.13 11.10 -17.58
N LEU A 135 -21.15 9.76 -17.71
CA LEU A 135 -20.69 9.07 -18.90
C LEU A 135 -21.48 9.48 -20.15
N ARG A 136 -22.82 9.58 -20.04
CA ARG A 136 -23.69 10.09 -21.13
C ARG A 136 -23.34 11.52 -21.52
N ALA A 137 -23.15 12.40 -20.54
CA ALA A 137 -22.76 13.80 -20.76
C ALA A 137 -21.40 13.92 -21.46
N ASN A 138 -20.49 12.96 -21.26
CA ASN A 138 -19.16 12.88 -21.87
C ASN A 138 -19.13 11.99 -23.15
N ARG A 139 -20.31 11.70 -23.73
CA ARG A 139 -20.50 11.05 -25.04
C ARG A 139 -20.01 9.60 -25.12
N PHE A 140 -20.02 8.87 -24.01
CA PHE A 140 -19.86 7.43 -24.06
C PHE A 140 -21.14 6.76 -24.57
N SER A 141 -21.01 5.69 -25.34
CA SER A 141 -22.14 4.97 -25.88
C SER A 141 -22.88 4.17 -24.78
N GLU A 142 -24.17 3.94 -24.95
CA GLU A 142 -24.94 3.08 -24.03
C GLU A 142 -24.41 1.64 -23.99
N ARG A 143 -23.73 1.18 -25.07
CA ARG A 143 -23.05 -0.11 -25.11
C ARG A 143 -21.86 -0.10 -24.16
N ASP A 144 -20.98 0.90 -24.25
CA ASP A 144 -19.79 1.00 -23.41
C ASP A 144 -20.14 1.26 -21.94
N ILE A 145 -21.18 2.07 -21.68
CA ILE A 145 -21.69 2.27 -20.31
C ILE A 145 -22.14 0.94 -19.71
N ARG A 146 -22.94 0.15 -20.42
CA ARG A 146 -23.32 -1.19 -19.94
C ARG A 146 -22.14 -2.13 -19.83
N GLY A 147 -21.18 -2.03 -20.74
CA GLY A 147 -19.94 -2.81 -20.70
C GLY A 147 -19.13 -2.52 -19.45
N MET A 148 -18.93 -1.22 -19.12
CA MET A 148 -18.23 -0.82 -17.91
C MET A 148 -18.93 -1.33 -16.63
N LEU A 149 -20.27 -1.22 -16.56
CA LEU A 149 -21.01 -1.74 -15.41
C LEU A 149 -20.89 -3.26 -15.28
N ALA A 150 -20.90 -3.99 -16.41
CA ALA A 150 -20.68 -5.44 -16.40
C ALA A 150 -19.26 -5.84 -16.00
N TYR A 151 -18.26 -5.04 -16.40
CA TYR A 151 -16.88 -5.20 -15.97
C TYR A 151 -16.72 -5.02 -14.45
N GLU A 152 -17.33 -3.99 -13.87
CA GLU A 152 -17.31 -3.78 -12.42
C GLU A 152 -18.07 -4.90 -11.67
N ASP A 153 -19.24 -5.33 -12.17
CA ASP A 153 -19.99 -6.46 -11.60
C ASP A 153 -19.17 -7.77 -11.62
N MET A 154 -18.40 -8.03 -12.67
CA MET A 154 -17.51 -9.17 -12.73
C MET A 154 -16.45 -9.14 -11.61
N PHE A 155 -15.81 -7.98 -11.38
CA PHE A 155 -14.85 -7.84 -10.28
C PHE A 155 -15.53 -7.92 -8.90
N ASP A 156 -16.76 -7.42 -8.75
CA ASP A 156 -17.54 -7.58 -7.51
C ASP A 156 -17.86 -9.06 -7.24
N ARG A 157 -18.29 -9.81 -8.24
CA ARG A 157 -18.53 -11.26 -8.13
C ARG A 157 -17.26 -11.98 -7.69
N LEU A 158 -16.12 -11.65 -8.31
CA LEU A 158 -14.83 -12.23 -7.98
C LEU A 158 -14.43 -11.89 -6.53
N ARG A 159 -14.52 -10.62 -6.13
CA ARG A 159 -14.26 -10.16 -4.77
C ARG A 159 -15.12 -10.89 -3.74
N LEU A 160 -16.44 -10.90 -3.95
CA LEU A 160 -17.38 -11.54 -3.01
C LEU A 160 -17.14 -13.02 -2.87
N ALA A 161 -16.86 -13.75 -3.96
CA ALA A 161 -16.55 -15.17 -3.91
C ALA A 161 -15.30 -15.47 -3.06
N LEU A 162 -14.31 -14.59 -3.08
CA LEU A 162 -13.09 -14.75 -2.30
C LEU A 162 -13.24 -14.34 -0.83
N ARG A 163 -14.13 -13.38 -0.52
CA ARG A 163 -14.25 -12.82 0.83
C ARG A 163 -15.38 -13.40 1.67
N THR A 164 -16.46 -13.85 1.06
CA THR A 164 -17.72 -14.16 1.78
C THR A 164 -18.23 -15.57 1.55
N GLY A 165 -17.42 -16.46 1.02
CA GLY A 165 -17.81 -17.86 0.79
C GLY A 165 -17.97 -18.67 2.08
N PRO A 166 -18.64 -19.85 2.01
CA PRO A 166 -18.84 -20.74 3.18
C PRO A 166 -17.53 -21.24 3.81
N GLU A 167 -16.43 -21.16 3.08
CA GLU A 167 -15.08 -21.53 3.54
C GLU A 167 -14.35 -20.34 4.20
N GLY A 168 -15.06 -19.23 4.45
CA GLY A 168 -14.52 -18.02 5.07
C GLY A 168 -13.80 -17.09 4.09
N ASP A 169 -13.07 -16.13 4.63
CA ASP A 169 -12.35 -15.10 3.88
C ASP A 169 -10.99 -15.65 3.42
N SER A 170 -10.76 -15.67 2.09
CA SER A 170 -9.48 -16.12 1.48
C SER A 170 -8.28 -15.27 1.85
N TRP A 171 -8.47 -14.07 2.41
CA TRP A 171 -7.40 -13.15 2.81
C TRP A 171 -6.94 -13.36 4.26
N GLN A 172 -7.70 -14.11 5.04
CA GLN A 172 -7.40 -14.41 6.44
C GLN A 172 -6.77 -15.81 6.59
N GLY A 173 -5.80 -15.91 7.49
CA GLY A 173 -5.11 -17.18 7.77
C GLY A 173 -4.01 -17.52 6.78
N ASP A 174 -3.87 -18.80 6.46
CA ASP A 174 -2.89 -19.28 5.49
C ASP A 174 -3.38 -19.05 4.04
N ALA A 175 -2.42 -18.88 3.13
CA ALA A 175 -2.74 -18.65 1.72
C ALA A 175 -3.47 -19.86 1.10
N PRO A 176 -4.62 -19.65 0.44
CA PRO A 176 -5.31 -20.73 -0.25
C PRO A 176 -4.52 -21.21 -1.47
N THR A 177 -4.63 -22.50 -1.80
CA THR A 177 -4.11 -23.08 -3.03
C THR A 177 -4.95 -22.69 -4.24
N ARG A 178 -4.39 -22.85 -5.45
CA ARG A 178 -5.13 -22.64 -6.71
C ARG A 178 -6.42 -23.47 -6.74
N ASP A 179 -6.35 -24.75 -6.39
CA ASP A 179 -7.53 -25.64 -6.38
C ASP A 179 -8.62 -25.13 -5.42
N GLN A 180 -8.22 -24.62 -4.25
CA GLN A 180 -9.18 -24.04 -3.30
C GLN A 180 -9.82 -22.76 -3.84
N LEU A 181 -9.07 -21.92 -4.53
CA LEU A 181 -9.58 -20.71 -5.17
C LEU A 181 -10.53 -21.05 -6.32
N GLU A 182 -10.16 -21.98 -7.21
CA GLU A 182 -11.01 -22.43 -8.32
C GLU A 182 -12.34 -23.00 -7.82
N LYS A 183 -12.31 -23.77 -6.72
CA LYS A 183 -13.53 -24.27 -6.07
C LYS A 183 -14.39 -23.13 -5.51
N ARG A 184 -13.78 -22.14 -4.83
CA ARG A 184 -14.50 -20.95 -4.31
C ARG A 184 -15.18 -20.15 -5.43
N LEU A 185 -14.54 -20.09 -6.58
CA LEU A 185 -15.08 -19.44 -7.79
C LEU A 185 -16.11 -20.30 -8.52
N GLY A 186 -16.50 -21.48 -7.98
CA GLY A 186 -17.45 -22.37 -8.62
C GLY A 186 -16.99 -22.92 -9.97
N HIS A 187 -15.67 -22.97 -10.18
CA HIS A 187 -15.04 -23.31 -11.46
C HIS A 187 -15.48 -22.44 -12.65
N ASP A 188 -15.90 -21.18 -12.37
CA ASP A 188 -16.21 -20.18 -13.38
C ASP A 188 -14.92 -19.81 -14.13
N ARG A 189 -14.88 -20.17 -15.43
CA ARG A 189 -13.69 -20.01 -16.25
C ARG A 189 -13.30 -18.54 -16.47
N GLU A 190 -14.28 -17.65 -16.53
CA GLU A 190 -14.02 -16.23 -16.67
C GLU A 190 -13.31 -15.69 -15.42
N LEU A 191 -13.86 -15.97 -14.23
CA LEU A 191 -13.28 -15.49 -12.98
C LEU A 191 -11.89 -16.10 -12.72
N ILE A 192 -11.69 -17.38 -13.09
CA ILE A 192 -10.39 -18.05 -12.98
C ILE A 192 -9.36 -17.41 -13.92
N SER A 193 -9.76 -17.14 -15.17
CA SER A 193 -8.86 -16.51 -16.15
C SER A 193 -8.45 -15.10 -15.72
N VAL A 194 -9.38 -14.28 -15.25
CA VAL A 194 -9.11 -12.94 -14.68
C VAL A 194 -8.18 -13.02 -13.47
N LEU A 195 -8.37 -14.03 -12.60
CA LEU A 195 -7.56 -14.16 -11.39
C LEU A 195 -6.11 -14.60 -11.67
N PHE A 196 -5.86 -15.38 -12.72
CA PHE A 196 -4.57 -16.03 -12.90
C PHE A 196 -3.85 -15.75 -14.23
N GLU A 197 -4.57 -15.35 -15.27
CA GLU A 197 -4.04 -15.47 -16.64
C GLU A 197 -4.14 -14.18 -17.44
N GLU A 198 -5.26 -13.45 -17.35
CA GLU A 198 -5.53 -12.33 -18.25
C GLU A 198 -4.74 -11.08 -17.92
N SER A 199 -4.43 -10.32 -18.97
CA SER A 199 -4.03 -8.93 -18.81
C SER A 199 -5.23 -8.03 -18.51
N ILE A 200 -4.99 -6.88 -17.87
CA ILE A 200 -6.05 -5.89 -17.67
C ILE A 200 -6.57 -5.36 -19.01
N ALA A 201 -5.70 -5.28 -20.04
CA ALA A 201 -6.09 -4.87 -21.38
C ALA A 201 -7.06 -5.87 -22.02
N ASP A 202 -6.74 -7.18 -22.00
CA ASP A 202 -7.62 -8.22 -22.56
C ASP A 202 -8.97 -8.26 -21.83
N THR A 203 -8.95 -8.09 -20.51
CA THR A 203 -10.19 -8.03 -19.71
C THR A 203 -11.05 -6.84 -20.15
N LEU A 204 -10.49 -5.65 -20.32
CA LEU A 204 -11.21 -4.46 -20.79
C LEU A 204 -11.72 -4.63 -22.22
N ASP A 205 -10.95 -5.25 -23.11
CA ASP A 205 -11.33 -5.47 -24.50
C ASP A 205 -12.59 -6.33 -24.67
N ARG A 206 -12.90 -7.19 -23.69
CA ARG A 206 -14.16 -7.98 -23.69
C ARG A 206 -15.41 -7.15 -23.38
N TYR A 207 -15.29 -6.10 -22.59
CA TYR A 207 -16.41 -5.38 -22.05
C TYR A 207 -16.70 -4.06 -22.76
N VAL A 208 -15.68 -3.35 -23.20
CA VAL A 208 -15.83 -1.99 -23.75
C VAL A 208 -15.08 -1.84 -25.08
N ASP A 209 -15.65 -1.02 -25.97
CA ASP A 209 -15.06 -0.70 -27.27
C ASP A 209 -14.38 0.68 -27.28
N ASP A 210 -14.93 1.67 -26.53
CA ASP A 210 -14.40 3.04 -26.47
C ASP A 210 -12.99 3.07 -25.86
N GLN A 211 -12.00 3.52 -26.66
CA GLN A 211 -10.61 3.55 -26.23
C GLN A 211 -10.39 4.45 -25.00
N ARG A 212 -11.12 5.57 -24.87
CA ARG A 212 -11.01 6.48 -23.71
C ARG A 212 -11.43 5.75 -22.42
N MET A 213 -12.44 4.87 -22.50
CA MET A 213 -12.89 4.09 -21.34
C MET A 213 -11.83 3.06 -20.94
N LYS A 214 -11.19 2.38 -21.90
CA LYS A 214 -10.06 1.48 -21.63
C LYS A 214 -8.90 2.25 -21.03
N ASP A 215 -8.58 3.42 -21.58
CA ASP A 215 -7.51 4.30 -21.12
C ASP A 215 -7.77 4.88 -19.71
N ALA A 216 -9.02 4.93 -19.28
CA ALA A 216 -9.38 5.36 -17.93
C ALA A 216 -9.35 4.24 -16.88
N LEU A 217 -9.53 2.97 -17.28
CA LEU A 217 -9.80 1.88 -16.34
C LEU A 217 -8.62 0.90 -16.15
N TYR A 218 -7.56 0.96 -16.98
CA TYR A 218 -6.43 0.02 -16.87
C TYR A 218 -5.54 0.29 -15.65
N GLY A 219 -5.51 1.52 -15.13
CA GLY A 219 -4.52 1.97 -14.14
C GLY A 219 -4.41 1.06 -12.94
N GLN A 220 -5.53 0.67 -12.34
CA GLN A 220 -5.54 -0.22 -11.17
C GLN A 220 -4.98 -1.63 -11.44
N GLY A 221 -4.87 -2.04 -12.70
CA GLY A 221 -4.26 -3.32 -13.10
C GLY A 221 -2.73 -3.29 -13.15
N ILE A 222 -2.09 -2.14 -12.93
CA ILE A 222 -0.62 -2.02 -12.99
C ILE A 222 0.01 -1.45 -11.72
N ILE A 223 -0.78 -0.92 -10.78
CA ILE A 223 -0.26 -0.21 -9.58
C ILE A 223 0.78 -1.07 -8.85
N GLY A 224 2.00 -0.56 -8.80
CA GLY A 224 3.10 -1.15 -8.03
C GLY A 224 3.73 -2.42 -8.63
N ALA A 225 3.18 -2.95 -9.71
CA ALA A 225 3.71 -4.14 -10.38
C ALA A 225 4.78 -3.79 -11.41
N TRP A 226 5.78 -4.65 -11.54
CA TRP A 226 6.75 -4.59 -12.63
C TRP A 226 6.18 -5.28 -13.87
N ALA A 227 5.13 -4.68 -14.43
CA ALA A 227 4.38 -5.16 -15.58
C ALA A 227 3.71 -4.02 -16.34
N GLY A 228 3.52 -4.17 -17.65
CA GLY A 228 2.69 -3.28 -18.45
C GLY A 228 1.23 -3.76 -18.52
N PRO A 229 0.29 -2.91 -18.95
CA PRO A 229 -1.14 -3.25 -18.92
C PRO A 229 -1.54 -4.40 -19.86
N ARG A 230 -0.68 -4.79 -20.82
CA ARG A 230 -0.89 -5.93 -21.71
C ARG A 230 -0.20 -7.22 -21.24
N ASP A 231 0.51 -7.17 -20.11
CA ASP A 231 1.20 -8.34 -19.60
C ASP A 231 0.21 -9.30 -18.93
N PRO A 232 0.28 -10.62 -19.20
CA PRO A 232 -0.60 -11.62 -18.60
C PRO A 232 -0.57 -11.57 -17.07
N GLY A 233 -1.74 -11.73 -16.44
CA GLY A 233 -1.89 -11.71 -14.98
C GLY A 233 -2.13 -10.33 -14.36
N THR A 234 -2.07 -9.24 -15.12
CA THR A 234 -2.27 -7.88 -14.59
C THR A 234 -3.72 -7.60 -14.16
N ALA A 235 -4.70 -8.35 -14.67
CA ALA A 235 -6.08 -8.24 -14.18
C ALA A 235 -6.22 -8.59 -12.69
N SER A 236 -5.39 -9.51 -12.18
CA SER A 236 -5.39 -9.87 -10.74
C SER A 236 -4.94 -8.72 -9.84
N ILE A 237 -4.16 -7.77 -10.36
CA ILE A 237 -3.72 -6.59 -9.61
C ILE A 237 -4.91 -5.66 -9.33
N LYS A 238 -5.80 -5.46 -10.32
CA LYS A 238 -7.05 -4.72 -10.07
C LYS A 238 -7.87 -5.42 -8.99
N LEU A 239 -8.01 -6.74 -9.03
CA LEU A 239 -8.71 -7.47 -7.98
C LEU A 239 -8.09 -7.20 -6.60
N MET A 240 -6.77 -7.22 -6.47
CA MET A 240 -6.11 -6.92 -5.20
C MET A 240 -6.48 -5.53 -4.68
N HIS A 241 -6.56 -4.53 -5.55
CA HIS A 241 -6.97 -3.17 -5.19
C HIS A 241 -8.48 -3.01 -5.00
N TYR A 242 -9.26 -4.01 -5.43
CA TYR A 242 -10.72 -4.02 -5.36
C TYR A 242 -11.27 -4.79 -4.14
N GLN A 243 -10.40 -5.36 -3.28
CA GLN A 243 -10.80 -6.18 -2.12
C GLN A 243 -11.30 -5.38 -0.92
N GLY A 244 -11.09 -4.07 -0.91
CA GLY A 244 -11.37 -3.23 0.22
C GLY A 244 -12.83 -3.05 0.54
N ASP A 245 -13.04 -2.56 1.76
CA ASP A 245 -14.34 -2.14 2.29
C ASP A 245 -14.08 -0.90 3.15
N LEU A 246 -14.39 0.28 2.65
CA LEU A 246 -14.18 1.53 3.37
C LEU A 246 -15.47 1.97 4.04
N GLY A 247 -15.49 1.88 5.38
CA GLY A 247 -16.66 2.28 6.17
C GLY A 247 -17.91 1.46 5.89
N GLY A 248 -17.78 0.17 5.61
CA GLY A 248 -18.89 -0.73 5.27
C GLY A 248 -19.37 -0.59 3.83
N GLN A 249 -18.64 0.11 2.98
CA GLN A 249 -18.93 0.30 1.57
C GLN A 249 -17.69 -0.09 0.74
N GLY A 250 -17.75 -1.16 0.02
CA GLY A 250 -16.65 -1.59 -0.84
C GLY A 250 -17.06 -1.65 -2.30
N PRO A 251 -16.11 -1.63 -3.19
CA PRO A 251 -14.69 -1.26 -3.06
C PRO A 251 -14.49 0.24 -3.30
N LEU A 252 -14.32 1.00 -2.25
CA LEU A 252 -14.12 2.44 -2.31
C LEU A 252 -12.77 2.85 -1.71
N TRP A 253 -12.26 3.98 -2.18
CA TRP A 253 -11.04 4.60 -1.70
C TRP A 253 -11.32 5.97 -1.09
N GLY A 254 -10.41 6.42 -0.24
CA GLY A 254 -10.56 7.69 0.41
C GLY A 254 -9.34 8.15 1.18
N TYR A 255 -9.55 9.10 2.08
CA TYR A 255 -8.50 9.73 2.87
C TYR A 255 -8.73 9.47 4.36
N VAL A 256 -7.63 9.44 5.11
CA VAL A 256 -7.67 9.38 6.58
C VAL A 256 -7.54 10.79 7.13
N GLU A 257 -8.41 11.16 8.07
CA GLU A 257 -8.34 12.44 8.78
C GLU A 257 -6.98 12.57 9.49
N GLY A 258 -6.27 13.67 9.26
CA GLY A 258 -4.92 13.89 9.75
C GLY A 258 -3.81 13.17 8.96
N GLY A 259 -4.14 12.52 7.84
CA GLY A 259 -3.19 11.82 6.94
C GLY A 259 -3.04 10.33 7.20
N MET A 260 -2.45 9.62 6.24
CA MET A 260 -2.38 8.14 6.25
C MET A 260 -1.65 7.55 7.48
N GLY A 261 -0.70 8.29 8.05
CA GLY A 261 -0.01 7.84 9.26
C GLY A 261 -0.92 7.61 10.45
N GLN A 262 -2.11 8.22 10.49
CA GLN A 262 -3.09 8.01 11.55
C GLN A 262 -3.56 6.55 11.63
N VAL A 263 -3.55 5.79 10.52
CA VAL A 263 -3.80 4.33 10.56
C VAL A 263 -2.80 3.64 11.49
N SER A 264 -1.52 3.84 11.23
CA SER A 264 -0.46 3.22 12.05
C SER A 264 -0.46 3.74 13.49
N PHE A 265 -0.75 5.03 13.68
CA PHE A 265 -0.78 5.64 15.02
C PHE A 265 -1.98 5.14 15.84
N ALA A 266 -3.14 4.92 15.22
CA ALA A 266 -4.29 4.31 15.86
C ALA A 266 -4.01 2.84 16.26
N ILE A 267 -3.41 2.05 15.37
CA ILE A 267 -2.99 0.67 15.67
C ILE A 267 -1.95 0.66 16.80
N ALA A 268 -0.95 1.56 16.76
CA ALA A 268 0.07 1.68 17.79
C ALA A 268 -0.53 2.04 19.15
N GLN A 269 -1.50 2.96 19.18
CA GLN A 269 -2.19 3.32 20.43
C GLN A 269 -3.01 2.14 20.96
N ALA A 270 -3.74 1.42 20.08
CA ALA A 270 -4.45 0.21 20.47
C ALA A 270 -3.49 -0.85 21.06
N ALA A 271 -2.34 -1.07 20.41
CA ALA A 271 -1.32 -1.99 20.90
C ALA A 271 -0.79 -1.60 22.30
N ARG A 272 -0.54 -0.30 22.53
CA ARG A 272 -0.13 0.21 23.86
C ARG A 272 -1.20 0.00 24.93
N ASP A 273 -2.44 0.30 24.62
CA ASP A 273 -3.55 0.15 25.55
C ASP A 273 -3.82 -1.32 25.90
N LEU A 274 -3.45 -2.24 24.99
CA LEU A 274 -3.46 -3.68 25.20
C LEU A 274 -2.19 -4.21 25.93
N GLY A 275 -1.23 -3.35 26.23
CA GLY A 275 -0.05 -3.68 27.04
C GLY A 275 1.26 -3.93 26.25
N ALA A 276 1.27 -3.72 24.92
CA ALA A 276 2.50 -3.78 24.15
C ALA A 276 3.44 -2.59 24.48
N SER A 277 4.73 -2.86 24.54
CA SER A 277 5.78 -1.84 24.66
C SER A 277 6.29 -1.48 23.27
N LEU A 278 6.36 -0.19 22.96
CA LEU A 278 6.79 0.33 21.65
C LEU A 278 8.06 1.16 21.85
N ALA A 279 9.11 0.88 21.09
CA ALA A 279 10.37 1.61 21.10
C ALA A 279 10.74 2.08 19.69
N THR A 280 11.09 3.36 19.55
CA THR A 280 11.63 3.95 18.31
C THR A 280 13.08 4.38 18.49
N GLY A 281 13.85 4.46 17.39
CA GLY A 281 15.29 4.73 17.42
C GLY A 281 16.12 3.52 17.91
N VAL A 282 15.60 2.29 17.74
CA VAL A 282 16.23 1.07 18.26
C VAL A 282 16.46 0.06 17.11
N PRO A 283 17.56 0.19 16.38
CA PRO A 283 17.89 -0.72 15.29
C PRO A 283 18.34 -2.10 15.83
N VAL A 284 17.75 -3.15 15.23
CA VAL A 284 18.15 -4.55 15.46
C VAL A 284 19.27 -4.90 14.49
N ALA A 285 20.37 -5.43 15.04
CA ALA A 285 21.54 -5.89 14.27
C ALA A 285 21.47 -7.38 13.92
N GLU A 286 20.86 -8.20 14.79
CA GLU A 286 20.82 -9.65 14.62
C GLU A 286 19.56 -10.25 15.22
N ILE A 287 18.95 -11.19 14.52
CA ILE A 287 17.88 -12.06 15.01
C ILE A 287 18.51 -13.40 15.44
N LEU A 288 18.30 -13.77 16.70
CA LEU A 288 18.79 -14.99 17.31
C LEU A 288 17.60 -15.94 17.53
N PRO A 289 17.35 -16.92 16.64
CA PRO A 289 16.17 -17.77 16.70
C PRO A 289 16.06 -18.51 18.05
N GLY A 290 14.90 -18.37 18.72
CA GLY A 290 14.65 -18.96 20.05
C GLY A 290 15.29 -18.21 21.23
N GLU A 291 16.14 -17.22 20.99
CA GLU A 291 16.79 -16.41 22.03
C GLU A 291 16.30 -14.96 22.09
N GLY A 292 15.99 -14.36 20.92
CA GLY A 292 15.55 -12.98 20.80
C GLY A 292 16.28 -12.19 19.71
N VAL A 293 16.69 -10.96 20.03
CA VAL A 293 17.40 -10.09 19.08
C VAL A 293 18.57 -9.37 19.76
N ARG A 294 19.64 -9.11 19.01
CA ARG A 294 20.74 -8.23 19.41
C ARG A 294 20.55 -6.86 18.75
N LEU A 295 20.69 -5.82 19.54
CA LEU A 295 20.66 -4.44 19.07
C LEU A 295 22.03 -4.02 18.50
N GLU A 296 22.06 -2.97 17.67
CA GLU A 296 23.34 -2.40 17.20
C GLU A 296 24.23 -1.91 18.34
N GLY A 297 23.65 -1.50 19.47
CA GLY A 297 24.38 -1.16 20.70
C GLY A 297 24.98 -2.35 21.44
N GLY A 298 24.70 -3.59 21.02
CA GLY A 298 25.20 -4.83 21.61
C GLY A 298 24.27 -5.47 22.65
N GLU A 299 23.21 -4.77 23.10
CA GLU A 299 22.27 -5.31 24.08
C GLU A 299 21.47 -6.49 23.49
N LEU A 300 21.28 -7.53 24.30
CA LEU A 300 20.45 -8.69 23.97
C LEU A 300 19.06 -8.54 24.56
N ILE A 301 18.07 -8.41 23.70
CA ILE A 301 16.65 -8.45 24.08
C ILE A 301 16.15 -9.89 23.93
N ARG A 302 15.91 -10.55 25.06
CA ARG A 302 15.51 -11.97 25.09
C ARG A 302 14.02 -12.15 24.79
N ALA A 303 13.73 -13.03 23.84
CA ALA A 303 12.36 -13.46 23.52
C ALA A 303 12.34 -14.90 23.01
N ALA A 304 11.23 -15.61 23.24
CA ALA A 304 11.03 -16.94 22.68
C ALA A 304 10.67 -16.87 21.18
N VAL A 305 9.94 -15.82 20.78
CA VAL A 305 9.44 -15.61 19.43
C VAL A 305 9.89 -14.24 18.91
N VAL A 306 10.33 -14.20 17.65
CA VAL A 306 10.58 -12.97 16.90
C VAL A 306 9.61 -12.92 15.72
N VAL A 307 8.85 -11.83 15.60
CA VAL A 307 7.99 -11.54 14.45
C VAL A 307 8.64 -10.40 13.66
N SER A 308 9.08 -10.67 12.44
CA SER A 308 9.71 -9.65 11.60
C SER A 308 8.71 -9.01 10.65
N ASN A 309 8.66 -7.68 10.71
CA ASN A 309 7.93 -6.83 9.77
C ASN A 309 8.86 -6.21 8.71
N ALA A 310 10.15 -6.45 8.79
CA ALA A 310 11.07 -6.16 7.71
C ALA A 310 10.78 -7.05 6.49
N ASP A 311 11.15 -6.60 5.30
CA ASP A 311 11.01 -7.47 4.13
C ASP A 311 11.84 -8.76 4.27
N PRO A 312 11.53 -9.82 3.50
CA PRO A 312 12.14 -11.12 3.72
C PRO A 312 13.66 -11.14 3.52
N ARG A 313 14.22 -10.35 2.60
CA ARG A 313 15.67 -10.27 2.41
C ARG A 313 16.34 -9.66 3.62
N ARG A 314 15.87 -8.50 4.06
CA ARG A 314 16.39 -7.83 5.28
C ARG A 314 16.23 -8.70 6.52
N THR A 315 15.11 -9.42 6.62
CA THR A 315 14.93 -10.36 7.74
C THR A 315 15.98 -11.45 7.74
N LEU A 316 16.24 -12.10 6.59
CA LEU A 316 17.24 -13.17 6.52
C LEU A 316 18.68 -12.65 6.60
N ASP A 317 18.94 -11.39 6.28
CA ASP A 317 20.25 -10.76 6.47
C ASP A 317 20.55 -10.48 7.96
N LEU A 318 19.51 -10.39 8.80
CA LEU A 318 19.66 -10.30 10.26
C LEU A 318 19.81 -11.68 10.94
N VAL A 319 19.64 -12.80 10.25
CA VAL A 319 19.75 -14.17 10.79
C VAL A 319 21.05 -14.81 10.33
N ASP A 320 21.75 -15.50 11.25
CA ASP A 320 22.91 -16.30 10.84
C ASP A 320 22.55 -17.22 9.67
N ARG A 321 23.32 -17.14 8.60
CA ARG A 321 23.09 -17.91 7.37
C ARG A 321 22.99 -19.42 7.64
N ALA A 322 23.73 -19.94 8.62
CA ALA A 322 23.72 -21.35 8.98
C ALA A 322 22.40 -21.78 9.64
N ALA A 323 21.65 -20.86 10.24
CA ALA A 323 20.36 -21.13 10.86
C ALA A 323 19.19 -21.15 9.86
N VAL A 324 19.41 -20.69 8.62
CA VAL A 324 18.37 -20.61 7.58
C VAL A 324 18.46 -21.81 6.65
N PRO A 325 17.42 -22.66 6.54
CA PRO A 325 17.40 -23.77 5.59
C PRO A 325 17.63 -23.29 4.15
N ALA A 326 18.52 -23.98 3.42
CA ALA A 326 18.99 -23.56 2.09
C ALA A 326 17.85 -23.34 1.08
N GLY A 327 16.81 -24.19 1.11
CA GLY A 327 15.64 -24.05 0.22
C GLY A 327 14.83 -22.77 0.48
N PHE A 328 14.68 -22.38 1.76
CA PHE A 328 13.99 -21.14 2.11
C PHE A 328 14.83 -19.91 1.74
N ARG A 329 16.14 -19.97 1.99
CA ARG A 329 17.06 -18.91 1.54
C ARG A 329 17.00 -18.72 0.02
N ALA A 330 17.06 -19.80 -0.75
CA ALA A 330 16.97 -19.73 -2.20
C ALA A 330 15.63 -19.13 -2.68
N ARG A 331 14.51 -19.46 -1.99
CA ARG A 331 13.20 -18.85 -2.28
C ARG A 331 13.21 -17.34 -2.04
N VAL A 332 13.79 -16.88 -0.94
CA VAL A 332 13.88 -15.44 -0.61
C VAL A 332 14.87 -14.72 -1.52
N ASP A 333 15.99 -15.33 -1.87
CA ASP A 333 16.98 -14.76 -2.81
C ASP A 333 16.37 -14.60 -4.22
N GLY A 334 15.48 -15.52 -4.65
CA GLY A 334 14.73 -15.43 -5.90
C GLY A 334 13.48 -14.55 -5.83
N TRP A 335 13.14 -13.97 -4.66
CA TRP A 335 11.93 -13.15 -4.47
C TRP A 335 12.04 -11.84 -5.26
N ARG A 336 11.07 -11.59 -6.18
CA ARG A 336 11.09 -10.38 -7.02
C ARG A 336 10.67 -9.17 -6.21
N LEU A 337 11.54 -8.16 -6.20
CA LEU A 337 11.41 -6.92 -5.42
C LEU A 337 11.68 -5.69 -6.30
N ARG A 338 11.55 -5.82 -7.60
CA ARG A 338 11.81 -4.72 -8.55
C ARG A 338 10.62 -3.77 -8.59
N SER A 339 10.81 -2.54 -8.13
CA SER A 339 9.73 -1.53 -8.09
C SER A 339 9.75 -0.63 -9.32
N PRO A 340 8.57 -0.33 -9.92
CA PRO A 340 8.45 0.68 -10.97
C PRO A 340 8.04 2.06 -10.43
N VAL A 341 7.88 2.21 -9.11
CA VAL A 341 7.12 3.31 -8.50
C VAL A 341 8.00 4.50 -8.17
N VAL A 342 7.55 5.68 -8.53
CA VAL A 342 8.08 6.95 -8.04
C VAL A 342 6.95 7.77 -7.38
N LYS A 343 7.27 8.39 -6.26
CA LYS A 343 6.37 9.21 -5.48
C LYS A 343 6.77 10.66 -5.58
N LEU A 344 5.79 11.57 -5.81
CA LEU A 344 5.99 13.01 -5.68
C LEU A 344 4.97 13.54 -4.67
N ASN A 345 5.44 14.30 -3.68
CA ASN A 345 4.59 15.04 -2.75
C ASN A 345 4.91 16.52 -2.90
N ALA A 346 3.88 17.38 -3.07
CA ALA A 346 4.11 18.81 -3.25
C ALA A 346 3.21 19.66 -2.36
N ALA A 347 3.81 20.70 -1.78
CA ALA A 347 3.13 21.81 -1.16
C ALA A 347 2.63 22.76 -2.25
N LEU A 348 1.37 23.19 -2.16
CA LEU A 348 0.76 24.06 -3.15
C LEU A 348 0.31 25.39 -2.53
N HIS A 349 0.50 26.49 -3.30
CA HIS A 349 -0.07 27.81 -2.97
C HIS A 349 -1.59 27.83 -3.14
N ARG A 350 -2.11 27.15 -4.14
CA ARG A 350 -3.52 26.97 -4.47
C ARG A 350 -3.72 25.65 -5.22
N LEU A 351 -4.95 25.21 -5.34
CA LEU A 351 -5.27 24.05 -6.17
C LEU A 351 -5.15 24.41 -7.66
N PRO A 352 -4.62 23.51 -8.52
CA PRO A 352 -4.53 23.72 -9.96
C PRO A 352 -5.90 23.64 -10.63
N THR A 353 -6.02 24.23 -11.81
CA THR A 353 -7.26 24.22 -12.60
C THR A 353 -7.25 23.07 -13.59
N PHE A 354 -8.31 22.25 -13.57
CA PHE A 354 -8.54 21.20 -14.58
C PHE A 354 -9.63 21.66 -15.56
N PRO A 355 -9.31 22.08 -16.79
CA PRO A 355 -10.31 22.56 -17.75
C PRO A 355 -11.38 21.53 -18.10
N ALA A 356 -11.04 20.23 -18.12
CA ALA A 356 -11.97 19.14 -18.39
C ALA A 356 -12.99 18.91 -17.27
N ALA A 357 -12.80 19.49 -16.08
CA ALA A 357 -13.71 19.28 -14.95
C ALA A 357 -15.10 19.89 -15.17
N ARG A 358 -15.20 21.00 -15.91
CA ARG A 358 -16.48 21.64 -16.30
C ARG A 358 -17.48 21.81 -15.15
N GLY A 359 -16.98 22.21 -13.97
CA GLY A 359 -17.81 22.41 -12.77
C GLY A 359 -17.83 21.20 -11.82
N LEU A 360 -17.25 20.06 -12.20
CA LEU A 360 -16.98 18.96 -11.27
C LEU A 360 -15.94 19.40 -10.23
N ALA A 361 -16.12 18.98 -9.00
CA ALA A 361 -15.14 19.18 -7.93
C ALA A 361 -13.96 18.18 -8.07
N ALA A 362 -13.18 18.31 -9.17
CA ALA A 362 -12.13 17.36 -9.56
C ALA A 362 -11.12 17.08 -8.43
N HIS A 363 -10.78 18.06 -7.60
CA HIS A 363 -9.85 17.88 -6.47
C HIS A 363 -10.41 16.97 -5.36
N ARG A 364 -11.70 16.69 -5.36
CA ARG A 364 -12.32 15.71 -4.45
C ARG A 364 -12.27 14.29 -5.00
N ALA A 365 -11.98 14.13 -6.28
CA ALA A 365 -11.82 12.83 -6.89
C ALA A 365 -10.44 12.22 -6.59
N MET A 366 -10.33 10.92 -6.75
CA MET A 366 -9.07 10.27 -7.05
C MET A 366 -8.82 10.50 -8.55
N VAL A 367 -7.80 11.32 -8.85
CA VAL A 367 -7.55 11.78 -10.23
C VAL A 367 -6.51 10.90 -10.88
N ASP A 368 -6.87 10.21 -11.96
CA ASP A 368 -5.90 9.49 -12.77
C ASP A 368 -5.54 10.31 -14.01
N VAL A 369 -4.26 10.51 -14.21
CA VAL A 369 -3.69 11.18 -15.37
C VAL A 369 -2.95 10.15 -16.20
N THR A 370 -3.34 10.02 -17.46
CA THR A 370 -2.78 9.02 -18.37
C THR A 370 -2.79 9.50 -19.81
N ARG A 371 -1.82 9.04 -20.59
CA ARG A 371 -1.79 9.16 -22.05
C ARG A 371 -2.36 7.94 -22.76
N GLY A 372 -2.98 7.03 -22.00
CA GLY A 372 -3.62 5.82 -22.47
C GLY A 372 -2.79 4.55 -22.29
N LEU A 373 -3.48 3.44 -22.45
CA LEU A 373 -2.97 2.08 -22.24
C LEU A 373 -1.72 1.77 -23.06
N ASP A 374 -1.70 2.14 -24.34
CA ASP A 374 -0.55 1.89 -25.21
C ASP A 374 0.68 2.72 -24.82
N ALA A 375 0.47 3.95 -24.37
CA ALA A 375 1.54 4.79 -23.85
C ALA A 375 2.11 4.22 -22.54
N ALA A 376 1.26 3.67 -21.67
CA ALA A 376 1.71 3.00 -20.46
C ALA A 376 2.52 1.72 -20.75
N GLN A 377 2.11 0.93 -21.75
CA GLN A 377 2.88 -0.24 -22.20
C GLN A 377 4.25 0.17 -22.76
N ALA A 378 4.32 1.25 -23.54
CA ALA A 378 5.58 1.78 -24.06
C ALA A 378 6.47 2.32 -22.92
N ALA A 379 5.90 3.01 -21.94
CA ALA A 379 6.63 3.51 -20.75
C ALA A 379 7.20 2.34 -19.92
N PHE A 380 6.48 1.23 -19.81
CA PHE A 380 7.00 0.02 -19.18
C PHE A 380 8.20 -0.54 -19.93
N ALA A 381 8.11 -0.66 -21.27
CA ALA A 381 9.22 -1.11 -22.10
C ALA A 381 10.47 -0.17 -22.02
N ASP A 382 10.27 1.13 -21.82
CA ASP A 382 11.35 2.07 -21.51
C ASP A 382 11.97 1.78 -20.13
N ALA A 383 11.15 1.55 -19.11
CA ALA A 383 11.61 1.22 -17.77
C ALA A 383 12.41 -0.10 -17.72
N GLU A 384 12.04 -1.10 -18.52
CA GLU A 384 12.82 -2.34 -18.65
C GLU A 384 14.26 -2.08 -19.16
N ARG A 385 14.45 -1.03 -19.95
CA ARG A 385 15.76 -0.57 -20.43
C ARG A 385 16.46 0.41 -19.49
N GLY A 386 15.90 0.66 -18.30
CA GLY A 386 16.47 1.59 -17.33
C GLY A 386 16.12 3.07 -17.59
N VAL A 387 15.17 3.36 -18.47
CA VAL A 387 14.76 4.73 -18.82
C VAL A 387 13.46 5.08 -18.11
N PRO A 388 13.44 6.09 -17.21
CA PRO A 388 12.21 6.56 -16.58
C PRO A 388 11.25 7.15 -17.62
N ALA A 389 10.01 6.68 -17.64
CA ALA A 389 8.96 7.18 -18.53
C ALA A 389 7.61 7.15 -17.79
N ILE A 390 6.95 8.28 -17.67
CA ILE A 390 5.70 8.38 -16.92
C ILE A 390 4.52 8.11 -17.86
N GLY A 391 3.96 6.91 -17.75
CA GLY A 391 2.77 6.48 -18.49
C GLY A 391 1.46 6.66 -17.72
N PHE A 392 1.55 6.78 -16.38
CA PHE A 392 0.41 6.82 -15.48
C PHE A 392 0.74 7.57 -14.19
N CYS A 393 -0.19 8.43 -13.74
CA CYS A 393 -0.14 9.09 -12.45
C CYS A 393 -1.50 9.03 -11.76
N GLU A 394 -1.51 8.68 -10.47
CA GLU A 394 -2.62 8.96 -9.58
C GLU A 394 -2.30 10.23 -8.78
N VAL A 395 -3.22 11.20 -8.78
CA VAL A 395 -3.02 12.54 -8.21
C VAL A 395 -4.08 12.80 -7.13
N TYR A 396 -3.64 13.06 -5.90
CA TYR A 396 -4.48 13.09 -4.72
C TYR A 396 -4.37 14.41 -3.98
N PHE A 397 -5.49 15.15 -3.87
CA PHE A 397 -5.57 16.43 -3.17
C PHE A 397 -6.23 16.23 -1.80
N GLN A 398 -5.53 15.65 -0.83
CA GLN A 398 -6.07 15.36 0.49
C GLN A 398 -6.72 16.59 1.15
N THR A 399 -6.14 17.78 0.96
CA THR A 399 -6.67 19.04 1.51
C THR A 399 -8.03 19.45 0.96
N ALA A 400 -8.55 18.80 -0.08
CA ALA A 400 -9.93 18.98 -0.52
C ALA A 400 -10.96 18.35 0.45
N TYR A 401 -10.51 17.46 1.33
CA TYR A 401 -11.30 16.84 2.40
C TYR A 401 -10.83 17.28 3.78
N ASP A 402 -9.54 17.30 3.98
CA ASP A 402 -8.92 17.56 5.28
C ASP A 402 -7.90 18.70 5.19
N PRO A 403 -8.30 19.93 5.48
CA PRO A 403 -7.38 21.07 5.47
C PRO A 403 -6.37 21.04 6.62
N SER A 404 -6.51 20.15 7.62
CA SER A 404 -5.62 20.10 8.79
C SER A 404 -4.20 19.60 8.46
N VAL A 405 -3.99 19.01 7.28
CA VAL A 405 -2.69 18.49 6.84
C VAL A 405 -1.82 19.54 6.14
N ALA A 406 -2.29 20.78 6.02
CA ALA A 406 -1.54 21.89 5.42
C ALA A 406 -1.80 23.19 6.17
N PRO A 407 -0.92 24.21 6.06
CA PRO A 407 -1.17 25.54 6.60
C PRO A 407 -2.44 26.17 6.02
N ALA A 408 -3.08 27.06 6.78
CA ALA A 408 -4.33 27.70 6.37
C ALA A 408 -4.21 28.37 4.99
N GLY A 409 -5.14 28.03 4.09
CA GLY A 409 -5.15 28.54 2.70
C GLY A 409 -4.09 27.94 1.79
N ARG A 410 -3.40 26.88 2.24
CA ARG A 410 -2.44 26.11 1.45
C ARG A 410 -2.99 24.72 1.18
N HIS A 411 -2.38 24.02 0.22
CA HIS A 411 -2.81 22.69 -0.18
C HIS A 411 -1.64 21.73 -0.29
N LEU A 412 -1.97 20.45 -0.25
CA LEU A 412 -1.04 19.34 -0.41
C LEU A 412 -1.53 18.46 -1.56
N VAL A 413 -0.63 18.08 -2.46
CA VAL A 413 -0.85 17.06 -3.46
C VAL A 413 0.13 15.90 -3.26
N SER A 414 -0.38 14.69 -3.39
CA SER A 414 0.39 13.45 -3.36
C SER A 414 0.22 12.75 -4.69
N VAL A 415 1.31 12.43 -5.37
CA VAL A 415 1.30 11.79 -6.68
C VAL A 415 2.00 10.45 -6.60
N PHE A 416 1.31 9.41 -7.03
CA PHE A 416 1.88 8.13 -7.36
C PHE A 416 2.10 8.08 -8.87
N ALA A 417 3.29 7.68 -9.32
CA ALA A 417 3.58 7.61 -10.74
C ALA A 417 4.41 6.37 -11.08
N GLN A 418 4.28 5.90 -12.29
CA GLN A 418 5.10 4.86 -12.88
C GLN A 418 5.18 5.04 -14.42
N TYR A 419 6.34 4.72 -15.04
CA TYR A 419 7.37 3.82 -14.50
C TYR A 419 8.69 4.57 -14.26
N ALA A 420 9.33 4.29 -13.14
CA ALA A 420 10.68 4.76 -12.85
C ALA A 420 11.51 3.62 -12.22
N PRO A 421 12.47 3.03 -12.96
CA PRO A 421 13.20 1.84 -12.52
C PRO A 421 14.19 2.17 -11.39
N TYR A 422 14.52 1.17 -10.57
CA TYR A 422 15.54 1.28 -9.52
C TYR A 422 16.92 1.59 -10.10
N ASP A 423 17.34 0.80 -11.11
CA ASP A 423 18.59 0.97 -11.84
C ASP A 423 18.34 1.79 -13.10
N LEU A 424 18.99 2.94 -13.21
CA LEU A 424 18.90 3.83 -14.37
C LEU A 424 19.96 3.47 -15.42
N ALA A 425 19.58 3.51 -16.70
CA ALA A 425 20.51 3.28 -17.80
C ALA A 425 21.61 4.35 -17.88
N GLU A 426 21.28 5.58 -17.45
CA GLU A 426 22.21 6.72 -17.45
C GLU A 426 22.11 7.49 -16.15
N GLY A 427 23.27 7.80 -15.56
CA GLY A 427 23.37 8.53 -14.30
C GLY A 427 22.89 7.73 -13.09
N ASP A 428 22.56 8.44 -12.02
CA ASP A 428 22.00 7.89 -10.78
C ASP A 428 20.77 8.66 -10.33
N TRP A 429 20.07 8.14 -9.34
CA TRP A 429 18.85 8.77 -8.82
C TRP A 429 19.09 10.14 -8.19
N GLU A 430 20.28 10.41 -7.64
CA GLU A 430 20.57 11.71 -7.03
C GLU A 430 20.64 12.80 -8.09
N SER A 431 21.36 12.55 -9.18
CA SER A 431 21.51 13.47 -10.30
C SER A 431 20.26 13.58 -11.19
N ARG A 432 19.48 12.49 -11.33
CA ARG A 432 18.33 12.42 -12.25
C ARG A 432 16.99 12.77 -11.58
N ARG A 433 16.92 12.82 -10.25
CA ARG A 433 15.70 13.10 -9.49
C ARG A 433 14.96 14.36 -9.92
N PRO A 434 15.63 15.53 -10.14
CA PRO A 434 14.92 16.73 -10.59
C PRO A 434 14.25 16.54 -11.96
N GLN A 435 14.93 15.84 -12.89
CA GLN A 435 14.38 15.55 -14.21
C GLN A 435 13.19 14.59 -14.13
N ILE A 436 13.27 13.54 -13.30
CA ILE A 436 12.16 12.58 -13.10
C ILE A 436 10.96 13.29 -12.46
N GLY A 437 11.20 14.15 -11.47
CA GLY A 437 10.16 15.00 -10.90
C GLY A 437 9.49 15.91 -11.95
N ARG A 438 10.27 16.47 -12.89
CA ARG A 438 9.73 17.28 -13.99
C ARG A 438 8.85 16.46 -14.93
N LEU A 439 9.24 15.21 -15.27
CA LEU A 439 8.40 14.32 -16.09
C LEU A 439 7.01 14.08 -15.45
N ILE A 440 6.95 13.95 -14.12
CA ILE A 440 5.67 13.78 -13.41
C ILE A 440 4.84 15.07 -13.48
N LEU A 441 5.45 16.21 -13.17
CA LEU A 441 4.75 17.51 -13.22
C LEU A 441 4.27 17.84 -14.62
N ASP A 442 5.09 17.57 -15.67
CA ASP A 442 4.72 17.78 -17.07
C ASP A 442 3.53 16.90 -17.47
N ALA A 443 3.49 15.63 -17.04
CA ALA A 443 2.38 14.74 -17.33
C ALA A 443 1.06 15.27 -16.74
N ILE A 444 1.10 15.83 -15.53
CA ILE A 444 -0.09 16.42 -14.89
C ILE A 444 -0.46 17.75 -15.55
N ALA A 445 0.54 18.57 -15.91
CA ALA A 445 0.32 19.88 -16.52
C ALA A 445 -0.38 19.81 -17.89
N GLU A 446 -0.32 18.67 -18.60
CA GLU A 446 -1.12 18.44 -19.81
C GLU A 446 -2.63 18.60 -19.56
N PHE A 447 -3.09 18.28 -18.35
CA PHE A 447 -4.50 18.33 -17.92
C PHE A 447 -4.80 19.46 -16.94
N ALA A 448 -3.76 20.01 -16.29
CA ALA A 448 -3.82 21.14 -15.35
C ALA A 448 -2.74 22.16 -15.71
N PRO A 449 -2.93 22.99 -16.75
CA PRO A 449 -1.87 23.83 -17.34
C PRO A 449 -1.26 24.87 -16.40
N ASP A 450 -1.93 25.21 -15.31
CA ASP A 450 -1.46 26.17 -14.30
C ASP A 450 -0.78 25.51 -13.09
N LEU A 451 -0.44 24.21 -13.18
CA LEU A 451 0.15 23.44 -12.07
C LEU A 451 1.47 24.06 -11.59
N ASP A 452 2.34 24.48 -12.49
CA ASP A 452 3.64 25.07 -12.13
C ASP A 452 3.49 26.34 -11.28
N ASP A 453 2.47 27.15 -11.54
CA ASP A 453 2.15 28.34 -10.75
C ASP A 453 1.56 27.99 -9.37
N CYS A 454 1.12 26.74 -9.19
CA CYS A 454 0.55 26.29 -7.93
C CYS A 454 1.60 25.70 -6.98
N VAL A 455 2.68 25.11 -7.50
CA VAL A 455 3.69 24.39 -6.73
C VAL A 455 4.57 25.37 -5.96
N ALA A 456 4.64 25.20 -4.63
CA ALA A 456 5.50 25.97 -3.73
C ALA A 456 6.81 25.24 -3.45
N ASP A 457 6.74 23.93 -3.20
CA ASP A 457 7.87 23.04 -2.90
C ASP A 457 7.46 21.60 -3.19
N TYR A 458 8.40 20.70 -3.46
CA TYR A 458 8.11 19.28 -3.65
C TYR A 458 9.29 18.37 -3.34
N GLU A 459 8.98 17.12 -2.97
CA GLU A 459 9.95 16.04 -2.88
C GLU A 459 9.61 14.91 -3.88
N VAL A 460 10.66 14.25 -4.38
CA VAL A 460 10.55 13.05 -5.22
C VAL A 460 11.24 11.89 -4.53
N LEU A 461 10.52 10.78 -4.37
CA LEU A 461 11.03 9.55 -3.78
C LEU A 461 11.00 8.45 -4.84
N GLY A 462 12.16 8.10 -5.37
CA GLY A 462 12.33 6.94 -6.24
C GLY A 462 12.51 5.64 -5.45
N PRO A 463 12.58 4.49 -6.13
CA PRO A 463 12.78 3.20 -5.48
C PRO A 463 13.99 3.15 -4.53
N PRO A 464 15.18 3.72 -4.85
CA PRO A 464 16.29 3.76 -3.89
C PRO A 464 16.03 4.64 -2.67
N ASP A 465 15.22 5.71 -2.80
CA ASP A 465 14.88 6.58 -1.67
C ASP A 465 13.92 5.86 -0.71
N ILE A 466 12.94 5.15 -1.26
CA ILE A 466 12.00 4.32 -0.48
C ILE A 466 12.76 3.21 0.25
N GLU A 467 13.71 2.56 -0.42
CA GLU A 467 14.56 1.55 0.21
C GLU A 467 15.39 2.13 1.36
N ARG A 468 16.08 3.24 1.14
CA ARG A 468 16.93 3.88 2.14
C ARG A 468 16.12 4.41 3.32
N ARG A 469 15.01 5.13 3.04
CA ARG A 469 14.21 5.85 4.04
C ARG A 469 13.31 4.91 4.85
N ILE A 470 12.64 3.99 4.18
CA ILE A 470 11.64 3.11 4.79
C ILE A 470 12.23 1.75 5.13
N GLY A 471 13.11 1.21 4.30
CA GLY A 471 13.68 -0.13 4.44
C GLY A 471 12.95 -1.18 3.62
N LEU A 472 12.31 -0.78 2.51
CA LEU A 472 11.70 -1.72 1.56
C LEU A 472 12.71 -2.04 0.47
N THR A 473 13.25 -3.25 0.45
CA THR A 473 14.25 -3.68 -0.52
C THR A 473 13.76 -3.48 -1.96
N GLY A 474 14.61 -2.92 -2.81
CA GLY A 474 14.27 -2.54 -4.18
C GLY A 474 13.23 -1.41 -4.28
N GLY A 475 12.87 -0.76 -3.18
CA GLY A 475 11.79 0.22 -3.11
C GLY A 475 10.40 -0.37 -3.33
N HIS A 476 10.25 -1.71 -3.25
CA HIS A 476 9.01 -2.38 -3.63
C HIS A 476 7.92 -2.17 -2.57
N ILE A 477 6.86 -1.43 -2.96
CA ILE A 477 5.80 -0.98 -2.03
C ILE A 477 4.98 -2.14 -1.41
N PHE A 478 4.98 -3.33 -2.04
CA PHE A 478 4.30 -4.53 -1.56
C PHE A 478 5.25 -5.58 -0.97
N GLN A 479 6.54 -5.25 -0.80
CA GLN A 479 7.58 -6.19 -0.37
C GLN A 479 7.64 -7.47 -1.22
N GLY A 480 7.34 -7.37 -2.49
CA GLY A 480 7.33 -8.46 -3.47
C GLY A 480 6.23 -8.31 -4.49
N GLU A 481 6.47 -8.83 -5.68
CA GLU A 481 5.59 -8.75 -6.83
C GLU A 481 4.19 -9.26 -6.49
N THR A 482 3.16 -8.69 -7.14
CA THR A 482 1.74 -9.03 -6.93
C THR A 482 1.12 -9.72 -8.15
N MET A 483 1.96 -10.18 -9.07
CA MET A 483 1.52 -11.04 -10.16
C MET A 483 1.14 -12.43 -9.65
N PRO A 484 0.26 -13.18 -10.34
CA PRO A 484 -0.27 -14.46 -9.86
C PRO A 484 0.78 -15.48 -9.41
N ASP A 485 1.95 -15.50 -10.07
CA ASP A 485 3.05 -16.41 -9.75
C ASP A 485 3.83 -16.04 -8.45
N GLN A 486 3.48 -14.91 -7.81
CA GLN A 486 4.01 -14.51 -6.49
C GLN A 486 2.89 -14.16 -5.49
N MET A 487 1.65 -14.52 -5.81
CA MET A 487 0.46 -14.37 -4.98
C MET A 487 -0.04 -15.72 -4.47
N TRP A 488 -1.04 -15.71 -3.60
CA TRP A 488 -1.73 -16.87 -3.06
C TRP A 488 -0.76 -17.91 -2.46
N GLU A 489 -0.84 -19.18 -2.83
CA GLU A 489 0.08 -20.25 -2.37
C GLU A 489 1.55 -19.99 -2.66
N HIS A 490 1.84 -19.11 -3.65
CA HIS A 490 3.19 -18.69 -3.97
C HIS A 490 3.69 -17.55 -3.08
N ARG A 491 2.79 -16.87 -2.33
CA ARG A 491 3.17 -15.84 -1.36
C ARG A 491 3.89 -16.46 -0.17
N LEU A 492 4.81 -15.71 0.48
CA LEU A 492 5.51 -16.22 1.66
C LEU A 492 4.51 -16.44 2.81
N PRO A 493 4.63 -17.56 3.55
CA PRO A 493 3.81 -17.79 4.74
C PRO A 493 4.31 -16.93 5.92
N SER A 494 3.43 -16.70 6.90
CA SER A 494 3.84 -16.08 8.17
C SER A 494 4.79 -16.97 8.95
N ARG A 495 4.61 -18.30 8.93
CA ARG A 495 5.52 -19.27 9.55
C ARG A 495 6.76 -19.45 8.68
N THR A 496 7.94 -19.31 9.26
CA THR A 496 9.19 -19.65 8.58
C THR A 496 9.71 -21.02 9.02
N PRO A 497 10.58 -21.67 8.23
CA PRO A 497 11.23 -22.90 8.68
C PRO A 497 12.35 -22.65 9.72
N VAL A 498 12.59 -21.40 10.12
CA VAL A 498 13.53 -21.03 11.19
C VAL A 498 12.77 -21.03 12.51
N PRO A 499 13.07 -21.89 13.48
CA PRO A 499 12.31 -22.02 14.71
C PRO A 499 12.19 -20.69 15.48
N GLY A 500 10.98 -20.32 15.87
CA GLY A 500 10.71 -19.09 16.63
C GLY A 500 10.76 -17.79 15.80
N LEU A 501 10.96 -17.88 14.48
CA LEU A 501 10.93 -16.72 13.58
C LEU A 501 9.66 -16.73 12.70
N TYR A 502 8.91 -15.63 12.73
CA TYR A 502 7.72 -15.40 11.90
C TYR A 502 7.89 -14.13 11.07
N LEU A 503 7.18 -14.06 9.95
CA LEU A 503 7.07 -12.87 9.09
C LEU A 503 5.67 -12.29 9.19
N CYS A 504 5.55 -10.96 9.26
CA CYS A 504 4.26 -10.27 9.23
C CYS A 504 4.24 -9.10 8.25
N GLY A 505 5.31 -8.89 7.49
CA GLY A 505 5.39 -7.83 6.49
C GLY A 505 4.53 -8.12 5.25
N ALA A 506 4.43 -7.13 4.36
CA ALA A 506 3.64 -7.18 3.14
C ALA A 506 4.04 -8.30 2.16
N ALA A 507 5.23 -8.92 2.32
CA ALA A 507 5.65 -10.10 1.56
C ALA A 507 4.89 -11.37 1.91
N THR A 508 4.17 -11.40 3.03
CA THR A 508 3.33 -12.55 3.42
C THR A 508 1.94 -12.46 2.82
N HIS A 509 1.18 -13.55 2.90
CA HIS A 509 -0.26 -13.53 2.56
C HIS A 509 -1.02 -12.56 3.50
N PRO A 510 -1.94 -11.71 2.99
CA PRO A 510 -2.51 -11.71 1.62
C PRO A 510 -1.77 -10.84 0.61
N ALA A 511 -0.72 -10.17 0.89
CA ALA A 511 0.14 -9.32 0.08
C ALA A 511 0.23 -7.88 0.64
N GLY A 512 0.71 -6.95 -0.17
CA GLY A 512 0.97 -5.56 0.18
C GLY A 512 -0.25 -4.65 0.23
N SER A 513 0.01 -3.36 0.29
CA SER A 513 -0.87 -2.26 0.64
C SER A 513 -1.10 -2.14 2.17
N VAL A 514 -1.91 -1.16 2.61
CA VAL A 514 -2.23 -0.97 4.03
C VAL A 514 -3.47 -1.79 4.35
N ILE A 515 -3.29 -3.12 4.44
CA ILE A 515 -4.38 -4.10 4.69
C ILE A 515 -4.45 -4.47 6.18
N ALA A 516 -3.30 -4.56 6.85
CA ALA A 516 -3.11 -5.00 8.24
C ALA A 516 -3.38 -6.50 8.52
N LEU A 517 -4.00 -7.23 7.60
CA LEU A 517 -4.24 -8.68 7.77
C LEU A 517 -2.95 -9.50 7.88
N ASN A 518 -1.86 -9.09 7.23
CA ASN A 518 -0.55 -9.76 7.38
C ASN A 518 -0.12 -9.83 8.85
N GLY A 519 -0.26 -8.72 9.58
CA GLY A 519 0.04 -8.67 11.01
C GLY A 519 -0.90 -9.55 11.83
N ARG A 520 -2.21 -9.52 11.52
CA ARG A 520 -3.21 -10.37 12.17
C ARG A 520 -2.94 -11.85 11.91
N ASN A 521 -2.72 -12.24 10.66
CA ASN A 521 -2.44 -13.63 10.27
C ASN A 521 -1.18 -14.16 10.97
N ALA A 522 -0.11 -13.36 11.04
CA ALA A 522 1.12 -13.73 11.76
C ALA A 522 0.87 -13.90 13.26
N ALA A 523 0.11 -13.01 13.89
CA ALA A 523 -0.24 -13.13 15.30
C ALA A 523 -1.05 -14.40 15.58
N MET A 524 -2.04 -14.72 14.73
CA MET A 524 -2.82 -15.95 14.86
C MET A 524 -1.95 -17.20 14.68
N ALA A 525 -0.99 -17.17 13.74
CA ALA A 525 -0.03 -18.27 13.57
C ALA A 525 0.83 -18.49 14.83
N VAL A 526 1.35 -17.42 15.43
CA VAL A 526 2.13 -17.51 16.69
C VAL A 526 1.28 -18.07 17.83
N LEU A 527 0.03 -17.64 17.95
CA LEU A 527 -0.87 -18.09 19.03
C LEU A 527 -1.28 -19.55 18.86
N ALA A 528 -1.57 -20.01 17.65
CA ALA A 528 -1.90 -21.40 17.36
C ALA A 528 -0.71 -22.33 17.69
N ASP A 529 0.51 -21.96 17.24
CA ASP A 529 1.70 -22.76 17.52
C ASP A 529 2.06 -22.81 19.03
N ALA A 530 1.69 -21.77 19.80
CA ALA A 530 1.90 -21.74 21.25
C ALA A 530 0.85 -22.56 22.03
N SER A 531 -0.33 -22.81 21.46
CA SER A 531 -1.37 -23.65 22.07
C SER A 531 -1.21 -25.14 21.75
N GLY A 532 -0.36 -25.47 20.77
CA GLY A 532 -0.15 -26.84 20.31
C GLY A 532 -1.27 -27.38 19.42
N ASP A 533 -2.08 -26.47 18.84
CA ASP A 533 -3.17 -26.75 17.89
C ASP A 533 -2.71 -26.66 16.43
#